data_353033e620849b8817ccbbe2d4c10026
#
_entry.id   353033e620849b8817ccbbe2d4c10026
#
_cell.length_a   1.000
_cell.length_b   1.000
_cell.length_c   1.000
_cell.angle_alpha   90.00
_cell.angle_beta   90.00
_cell.angle_gamma   90.00
#
_symmetry.space_group_name_H-M   'P 1'
#
loop_
_entity.id
_entity.type
_entity.pdbx_description
1 polymer ?
#
loop_
_entity_poly.entity_id
_entity_poly.type
_entity_poly.pdbx_seq_one_letter_code
_entity_poly.pdbx_strand_id
1 'polypeptide(L)' 'MAEKLKITLVKSPIGAVPKQRATIEALGLKKMHKTVEMPDNGAVRGMIQTVRHLVKVEEV' A
#
# COMPACT_ATOMS: atom_id res chain seq x y z
N MET A 1 -15.13 11.97 -7.66
CA MET A 1 -13.69 11.61 -7.61
C MET A 1 -13.37 10.99 -6.27
N ALA A 2 -12.51 10.00 -6.27
CA ALA A 2 -12.07 9.38 -5.03
C ALA A 2 -11.19 10.37 -4.27
N GLU A 3 -11.48 10.59 -3.00
CA GLU A 3 -10.66 11.44 -2.16
C GLU A 3 -9.69 10.63 -1.33
N LYS A 4 -9.97 9.35 -1.14
CA LYS A 4 -9.15 8.45 -0.34
C LYS A 4 -9.01 7.12 -1.04
N LEU A 5 -7.91 6.45 -0.74
CA LEU A 5 -7.64 5.12 -1.26
C LEU A 5 -7.56 4.14 -0.09
N LYS A 6 -8.24 3.02 -0.24
CA LYS A 6 -8.17 1.93 0.73
C LYS A 6 -7.14 0.93 0.24
N ILE A 7 -6.12 0.71 1.03
CA ILE A 7 -5.01 -0.14 0.65
C ILE A 7 -4.97 -1.33 1.60
N THR A 8 -5.07 -2.53 1.05
CA THR A 8 -5.06 -3.76 1.83
C THR A 8 -3.86 -4.60 1.43
N LEU A 9 -3.08 -5.04 2.40
CA LEU A 9 -1.95 -5.91 2.15
C LEU A 9 -2.47 -7.34 1.91
N VAL A 10 -2.32 -7.82 0.68
CA VAL A 10 -2.83 -9.14 0.31
C VAL A 10 -1.74 -10.19 0.14
N LYS A 11 -0.48 -9.75 0.03
CA LYS A 11 0.66 -10.67 -0.04
C LYS A 11 1.71 -10.25 0.97
N SER A 12 2.38 -11.24 1.55
CA SER A 12 3.44 -10.96 2.51
C SER A 12 4.61 -10.24 1.85
N PRO A 13 5.18 -9.21 2.50
CA PRO A 13 6.39 -8.56 2.00
C PRO A 13 7.65 -9.38 2.24
N ILE A 14 7.54 -10.54 2.86
CA ILE A 14 8.67 -11.43 3.07
C ILE A 14 9.19 -11.86 1.71
N GLY A 15 10.48 -11.65 1.48
CA GLY A 15 11.07 -11.93 0.18
C GLY A 15 11.03 -10.76 -0.79
N ALA A 16 10.30 -9.71 -0.47
CA ALA A 16 10.31 -8.50 -1.29
C ALA A 16 11.62 -7.75 -1.09
N VAL A 17 11.99 -6.93 -2.10
CA VAL A 17 13.20 -6.13 -1.97
C VAL A 17 13.03 -5.11 -0.85
N PRO A 18 14.15 -4.68 -0.21
CA PRO A 18 14.06 -3.77 0.94
C PRO A 18 13.28 -2.49 0.65
N LYS A 19 13.37 -1.97 -0.56
CA LYS A 19 12.63 -0.77 -0.94
C LYS A 19 11.11 -0.98 -0.84
N GLN A 20 10.64 -2.13 -1.28
CA GLN A 20 9.21 -2.46 -1.22
C GLN A 20 8.77 -2.65 0.23
N ARG A 21 9.59 -3.30 1.03
CA ARG A 21 9.29 -3.50 2.45
C ARG A 21 9.20 -2.17 3.17
N ALA A 22 10.14 -1.26 2.90
CA ALA A 22 10.11 0.07 3.50
C ALA A 22 8.85 0.83 3.08
N THR A 23 8.43 0.69 1.83
CA THR A 23 7.21 1.33 1.34
C THR A 23 5.97 0.78 2.06
N ILE A 24 5.91 -0.53 2.27
CA ILE A 24 4.81 -1.17 3.00
C ILE A 24 4.74 -0.61 4.43
N GLU A 25 5.89 -0.48 5.09
CA GLU A 25 5.93 0.08 6.44
C GLU A 25 5.51 1.55 6.45
N ALA A 26 5.92 2.30 5.44
CA ALA A 26 5.54 3.71 5.34
C ALA A 26 4.03 3.87 5.14
N LEU A 27 3.39 2.91 4.49
CA LEU A 27 1.94 2.90 4.33
C LEU A 27 1.22 2.44 5.59
N GLY A 28 1.93 1.88 6.55
CA GLY A 28 1.35 1.39 7.78
C GLY A 28 0.81 -0.03 7.70
N LEU A 29 1.14 -0.76 6.65
CA LEU A 29 0.66 -2.12 6.44
C LEU A 29 1.60 -3.12 7.09
N LYS A 30 1.51 -3.26 8.40
CA LYS A 30 2.45 -4.11 9.14
C LYS A 30 2.01 -5.57 9.22
N LYS A 31 0.75 -5.85 8.96
CA LYS A 31 0.21 -7.21 9.04
C LYS A 31 -0.53 -7.57 7.76
N MET A 32 -0.59 -8.86 7.48
CA MET A 32 -1.38 -9.37 6.35
C MET A 32 -2.84 -8.96 6.51
N HIS A 33 -3.44 -8.62 5.40
CA HIS A 33 -4.86 -8.22 5.32
C HIS A 33 -5.19 -6.96 6.11
N LYS A 34 -4.15 -6.23 6.55
CA LYS A 34 -4.37 -4.94 7.18
C LYS A 34 -4.82 -3.94 6.11
N THR A 35 -5.88 -3.21 6.43
CA THR A 35 -6.40 -2.16 5.54
C THR A 35 -6.11 -0.79 6.12
N VAL A 36 -5.61 0.12 5.30
CA VAL A 36 -5.40 1.49 5.71
C VAL A 36 -6.03 2.43 4.68
N GLU A 37 -6.42 3.60 5.14
CA GLU A 37 -6.93 4.64 4.26
C GLU A 37 -5.88 5.72 4.13
N MET A 38 -5.62 6.12 2.90
CA MET A 38 -4.64 7.15 2.59
C MET A 38 -5.25 8.17 1.64
N PRO A 39 -4.83 9.43 1.71
CA PRO A 39 -5.32 10.43 0.77
C PRO A 39 -4.85 10.09 -0.64
N ASP A 40 -5.68 10.42 -1.61
CA ASP A 40 -5.35 10.20 -3.00
C ASP A 40 -4.48 11.38 -3.49
N ASN A 41 -3.18 11.20 -3.42
CA ASN A 41 -2.24 12.20 -3.92
C ASN A 41 -1.06 11.51 -4.61
N GLY A 42 -0.20 12.30 -5.25
CA GLY A 42 0.90 11.76 -6.02
C GLY A 42 1.88 10.94 -5.21
N ALA A 43 2.15 11.34 -3.98
CA ALA A 43 3.08 10.62 -3.12
C ALA A 43 2.56 9.23 -2.77
N VAL A 44 1.27 9.15 -2.38
CA VAL A 44 0.65 7.88 -2.05
C VAL A 44 0.56 6.99 -3.29
N ARG A 45 0.18 7.55 -4.41
CA ARG A 45 0.10 6.78 -5.66
C ARG A 45 1.46 6.23 -6.07
N GLY A 46 2.52 6.99 -5.87
CA GLY A 46 3.88 6.51 -6.14
C GLY A 46 4.27 5.34 -5.26
N MET A 47 3.93 5.42 -3.97
CA MET A 47 4.19 4.31 -3.04
C MET A 47 3.39 3.07 -3.42
N ILE A 48 2.13 3.26 -3.79
CA ILE A 48 1.27 2.15 -4.21
C ILE A 48 1.85 1.47 -5.44
N GLN A 49 2.32 2.24 -6.41
CA GLN A 49 2.91 1.67 -7.63
C GLN A 49 4.10 0.78 -7.33
N THR A 50 4.90 1.15 -6.33
CA THR A 50 6.07 0.37 -5.94
C THR A 50 5.68 -1.01 -5.42
N VAL A 51 4.53 -1.12 -4.76
CA VAL A 51 4.11 -2.36 -4.09
C VAL A 51 2.78 -2.88 -4.58
N ARG A 52 2.30 -2.43 -5.74
CA ARG A 52 0.98 -2.80 -6.24
C ARG A 52 0.76 -4.30 -6.34
N HIS A 53 1.81 -5.05 -6.53
CA HIS A 53 1.72 -6.52 -6.62
C HIS A 53 1.55 -7.17 -5.25
N LEU A 54 1.69 -6.40 -4.18
CA LEU A 54 1.56 -6.88 -2.81
C LEU A 54 0.27 -6.41 -2.15
N VAL A 55 -0.37 -5.41 -2.72
CA VAL A 55 -1.54 -4.78 -2.10
C VAL A 55 -2.69 -4.69 -3.09
N LYS A 56 -3.89 -4.57 -2.53
CA LYS A 56 -5.09 -4.27 -3.29
C LYS A 56 -5.53 -2.86 -2.93
N VAL A 57 -5.82 -2.05 -3.94
CA VAL A 57 -6.24 -0.67 -3.75
C VAL A 57 -7.66 -0.50 -4.20
N GLU A 58 -8.47 0.15 -3.36
CA GLU A 58 -9.85 0.47 -3.69
C GLU A 58 -10.06 1.96 -3.50
N GLU A 59 -10.83 2.55 -4.40
CA GLU A 59 -11.23 3.94 -4.25
C GLU A 59 -12.45 4.03 -3.32
N VAL A 60 -12.41 5.00 -2.44
CA VAL A 60 -13.48 5.20 -1.46
C VAL A 60 -14.27 6.46 -1.76
#